data_a8eed5c0c2a4e32b637d6a3630c33712
#
_entry.id   a8eed5c0c2a4e32b637d6a3630c33712
#
_cell.length_a   1.000
_cell.length_b   1.000
_cell.length_c   1.000
_cell.angle_alpha   90.00
_cell.angle_beta   90.00
_cell.angle_gamma   90.00
#
_symmetry.space_group_name_H-M   'P 1'
#
loop_
_entity.id
_entity.type
_entity.pdbx_description
1 polymer ?
#
loop_
_entity_poly.entity_id
_entity_poly.type
_entity_poly.pdbx_seq_one_letter_code
_entity_poly.pdbx_strand_id
1 'polypeptide(L)' 'MILAVIDTSTRFAGVGVMDHAGKRVTRNWGSDQNHGRELMPKLAETLAELSFGPTDITHIAVALGPGGF' A
#
# COMPACT_ATOMS: atom_id res chain seq x y z
N MET A 1 -10.46 -2.10 -12.43
CA MET A 1 -9.08 -2.26 -11.96
C MET A 1 -8.91 -1.67 -10.58
N ILE A 2 -8.39 -2.44 -9.67
CA ILE A 2 -8.02 -1.96 -8.34
C ILE A 2 -6.52 -2.17 -8.23
N LEU A 3 -5.78 -1.09 -8.15
CA LEU A 3 -4.32 -1.10 -8.08
C LEU A 3 -3.87 -0.83 -6.64
N ALA A 4 -3.04 -1.71 -6.11
CA ALA A 4 -2.36 -1.48 -4.85
C ALA A 4 -0.90 -1.16 -5.13
N VAL A 5 -0.40 -0.10 -4.52
CA VAL A 5 1.01 0.31 -4.65
C VAL A 5 1.66 0.17 -3.29
N ILE A 6 2.81 -0.46 -3.27
CA ILE A 6 3.58 -0.70 -2.06
C ILE A 6 4.93 0.00 -2.21
N ASP A 7 5.28 0.81 -1.23
CA ASP A 7 6.54 1.53 -1.22
C ASP A 7 7.18 1.34 0.15
N THR A 8 8.38 0.78 0.16
CA THR A 8 9.11 0.54 1.40
C THR A 8 10.53 1.06 1.30
N SER A 9 11.00 1.63 2.37
CA SER A 9 12.39 2.02 2.54
C SER A 9 12.83 1.56 3.92
N THR A 10 14.07 1.88 4.31
CA THR A 10 14.61 1.38 5.59
C THR A 10 13.79 1.82 6.79
N ARG A 11 13.25 3.04 6.77
CA ARG A 11 12.56 3.62 7.93
C ARG A 11 11.12 3.99 7.67
N PHE A 12 10.67 3.90 6.43
CA PHE A 12 9.33 4.33 6.07
C PHE A 12 8.67 3.29 5.20
N ALA A 13 7.38 3.20 5.31
CA ALA A 13 6.58 2.37 4.45
C ALA A 13 5.36 3.15 4.00
N GLY A 14 4.83 2.77 2.86
CA GLY A 14 3.64 3.41 2.34
C GLY A 14 2.84 2.42 1.51
N VAL A 15 1.55 2.64 1.47
CA VAL A 15 0.65 1.92 0.58
C VAL A 15 -0.27 2.92 -0.11
N GLY A 16 -0.66 2.60 -1.32
CA GLY A 16 -1.64 3.38 -2.05
C GLY A 16 -2.61 2.44 -2.73
N VAL A 17 -3.84 2.89 -2.86
CA VAL A 17 -4.85 2.14 -3.60
C VAL A 17 -5.54 3.11 -4.55
N MET A 18 -5.74 2.68 -5.79
CA MET A 18 -6.43 3.47 -6.79
C MET A 18 -7.46 2.58 -7.48
N ASP A 19 -8.68 3.12 -7.64
CA ASP A 19 -9.73 2.40 -8.33
C ASP A 19 -9.81 2.82 -9.82
N HIS A 20 -10.72 2.18 -10.54
CA HIS A 20 -10.90 2.43 -11.98
C HIS A 20 -11.43 3.84 -12.28
N ALA A 21 -12.00 4.51 -11.30
CA ALA A 21 -12.50 5.88 -11.47
C ALA A 21 -11.43 6.94 -11.18
N GLY A 22 -10.22 6.51 -10.83
CA GLY A 22 -9.14 7.42 -10.50
C GLY A 22 -9.12 7.87 -9.05
N LYS A 23 -10.02 7.38 -8.23
CA LYS A 23 -10.02 7.69 -6.81
C LYS A 23 -8.87 6.95 -6.14
N ARG A 24 -8.13 7.66 -5.30
CA ARG A 24 -6.96 7.06 -4.67
C ARG A 24 -6.83 7.50 -3.21
N VAL A 25 -6.28 6.60 -2.41
CA VAL A 25 -5.97 6.85 -1.00
C VAL A 25 -4.56 6.35 -0.75
N THR A 26 -3.78 7.12 -0.03
CA THR A 26 -2.43 6.71 0.33
C THR A 26 -2.23 6.83 1.84
N ARG A 27 -1.36 5.98 2.37
CA ARG A 27 -0.94 6.01 3.77
C ARG A 27 0.56 5.82 3.83
N ASN A 28 1.21 6.62 4.65
CA ASN A 28 2.63 6.49 4.91
C ASN A 28 2.85 6.49 6.42
N TRP A 29 3.81 5.70 6.88
CA TRP A 29 4.12 5.65 8.30
C TRP A 29 5.59 5.33 8.50
N GLY A 30 6.11 5.69 9.68
CA GLY A 30 7.44 5.29 10.08
C GLY A 30 7.44 3.83 10.47
N SER A 31 8.38 3.08 9.97
CA SER A 31 8.47 1.65 10.23
C SER A 31 9.93 1.29 10.50
N ASP A 32 10.18 0.66 11.64
CA ASP A 32 11.52 0.27 12.02
C ASP A 32 11.70 -1.22 11.74
N GLN A 33 11.87 -1.55 10.45
CA GLN A 33 12.10 -2.90 9.96
C GLN A 33 10.94 -3.87 10.17
N ASN A 34 9.74 -3.37 10.42
CA ASN A 34 8.56 -4.20 10.63
C ASN A 34 7.58 -4.14 9.46
N HIS A 35 8.09 -3.90 8.26
CA HIS A 35 7.25 -3.68 7.09
C HIS A 35 6.28 -4.84 6.84
N GLY A 36 6.76 -6.07 6.92
CA GLY A 36 5.92 -7.22 6.65
C GLY A 36 4.79 -7.40 7.64
N ARG A 37 5.01 -6.99 8.89
CA ARG A 37 4.01 -7.11 9.95
C ARG A 37 2.96 -6.01 9.85
N GLU A 38 3.37 -4.82 9.45
CA GLU A 38 2.51 -3.64 9.42
C GLU A 38 1.78 -3.46 8.10
N LEU A 39 2.37 -3.95 7.02
CA LEU A 39 1.92 -3.66 5.67
C LEU A 39 0.48 -4.13 5.40
N MET A 40 0.16 -5.38 5.72
CA MET A 40 -1.15 -5.92 5.39
C MET A 40 -2.29 -5.24 6.16
N PRO A 41 -2.17 -4.98 7.48
CA PRO A 41 -3.19 -4.21 8.16
C PRO A 41 -3.40 -2.81 7.59
N LYS A 42 -2.31 -2.13 7.22
CA LYS A 42 -2.40 -0.80 6.62
C LYS A 42 -3.03 -0.83 5.24
N LEU A 43 -2.70 -1.84 4.46
CA LEU A 43 -3.32 -2.01 3.15
C LEU A 43 -4.81 -2.29 3.28
N ALA A 44 -5.21 -3.13 4.21
CA ALA A 44 -6.61 -3.42 4.45
C ALA A 44 -7.39 -2.17 4.87
N GLU A 45 -6.82 -1.34 5.74
CA GLU A 45 -7.43 -0.08 6.14
C GLU A 45 -7.61 0.86 4.95
N THR A 46 -6.60 0.93 4.09
CA THR A 46 -6.62 1.80 2.92
C THR A 46 -7.69 1.36 1.92
N LEU A 47 -7.77 0.05 1.68
CA LEU A 47 -8.81 -0.51 0.82
C LEU A 47 -10.20 -0.24 1.38
N ALA A 48 -10.37 -0.37 2.69
CA ALA A 48 -11.67 -0.15 3.33
C ALA A 48 -12.17 1.28 3.13
N GLU A 49 -11.29 2.25 3.04
CA GLU A 49 -11.70 3.63 2.78
C GLU A 49 -12.36 3.80 1.41
N LEU A 50 -12.04 2.92 0.46
CA LEU A 50 -12.67 2.89 -0.85
C LEU A 50 -13.76 1.82 -0.95
N SER A 51 -14.11 1.21 0.17
CA SER A 51 -15.11 0.14 0.26
C SER A 51 -14.70 -1.14 -0.47
N PHE A 52 -13.39 -1.43 -0.49
CA PHE A 52 -12.85 -2.64 -1.08
C PHE A 52 -12.19 -3.52 -0.02
N GLY A 53 -12.05 -4.80 -0.34
CA GLY A 53 -11.27 -5.74 0.45
C GLY A 53 -10.05 -6.24 -0.32
N PRO A 54 -9.16 -7.00 0.33
CA PRO A 54 -7.94 -7.49 -0.32
C PRO A 54 -8.20 -8.34 -1.57
N THR A 55 -9.34 -9.03 -1.62
CA THR A 55 -9.68 -9.86 -2.79
C THR A 55 -10.10 -9.04 -4.01
N ASP A 56 -10.33 -7.74 -3.83
CA ASP A 56 -10.69 -6.86 -4.93
C ASP A 56 -9.48 -6.35 -5.71
N ILE A 57 -8.27 -6.55 -5.20
CA ILE A 57 -7.05 -6.09 -5.84
C ILE A 57 -6.83 -6.90 -7.13
N THR A 58 -6.66 -6.18 -8.24
CA THR A 58 -6.38 -6.79 -9.54
C THR A 58 -4.94 -6.58 -10.00
N HIS A 59 -4.28 -5.56 -9.48
CA HIS A 59 -2.91 -5.20 -9.87
C HIS A 59 -2.13 -4.73 -8.66
N ILE A 60 -0.85 -5.09 -8.62
CA ILE A 60 0.06 -4.66 -7.56
C ILE A 60 1.31 -4.06 -8.21
N ALA A 61 1.70 -2.89 -7.72
CA ALA A 61 2.95 -2.27 -8.10
C ALA A 61 3.80 -2.08 -6.86
N VAL A 62 5.08 -2.37 -6.96
CA VAL A 62 6.02 -2.18 -5.86
C VAL A 62 7.01 -1.11 -6.27
N ALA A 63 7.10 -0.04 -5.50
CA ALA A 63 8.07 1.00 -5.72
C ALA A 63 9.33 0.67 -4.93
N LEU A 64 10.47 0.68 -5.61
CA LEU A 64 11.77 0.41 -4.99
C LEU A 64 12.42 1.74 -4.69
N GLY A 65 12.32 2.16 -3.43
CA GLY A 65 12.94 3.39 -3.01
C GLY A 65 14.47 3.28 -2.93
N PRO A 66 15.17 4.39 -2.80
CA PRO A 66 16.61 4.39 -2.59
C PRO A 66 16.95 3.57 -1.35
N GLY A 67 17.87 2.62 -1.49
CA GLY A 67 18.24 1.73 -0.41
C GLY A 67 17.26 0.59 -0.17
N GLY A 68 16.18 0.51 -0.93
CA GLY A 68 15.27 -0.62 -0.87
C GLY A 68 15.84 -1.80 -1.65
N PHE A 69 15.79 -2.96 -1.07
CA PHE A 69 16.35 -4.19 -1.69
C PHE A 69 17.85 -4.08 -1.92
#